data_6ecd3bfb3c1e570f0fae00fcc8f70d83
#
_entry.id   6ecd3bfb3c1e570f0fae00fcc8f70d83
#
_cell.length_a   1.000
_cell.length_b   1.000
_cell.length_c   1.000
_cell.angle_alpha   90.00
_cell.angle_beta   90.00
_cell.angle_gamma   90.00
#
_symmetry.space_group_name_H-M   'P 1'
#
loop_
_entity.id
_entity.type
_entity.pdbx_description
1 polymer ?
#
loop_
_entity_poly.entity_id
_entity_poly.type
_entity_poly.pdbx_seq_one_letter_code
_entity_poly.pdbx_strand_id
1 'polypeptide(L)'
;MPQTKHLITDVQPLLHGHLPQLAVRSPDAHKGQFGHLLVIGGDHGFGGAALLSAESALRSGAGMVSLATRPEHVPAALARLPEVMTVGTSSANQLMSLLEKISVIVIGPGLGAAAWGKSLLSVAANAGQPQVWDADALNQLATGSVSLPADSVITPHPGEAARLLGLTTAEVQADRLKVVRELSNKFNAVAILKGAGSLIASPDGRVSRCDQGHPAMATAGLGDVLSGLVGALLAQGMPAYEASCLAVWLHAAAGERQGTLGRGLAASDLIPAIRQLLEEQSPCLK
;
A
#
# COMPACT_ATOMS: atom_id res chain seq x y z
N MET A 1 7.45 25.19 29.50
CA MET A 1 8.48 25.42 28.50
C MET A 1 8.07 24.64 27.25
N PRO A 2 7.91 25.23 26.08
CA PRO A 2 7.59 24.49 24.87
C PRO A 2 8.83 23.71 24.46
N GLN A 3 8.69 22.38 24.35
CA GLN A 3 9.73 21.52 23.77
C GLN A 3 9.87 21.91 22.29
N THR A 4 11.02 22.46 21.94
CA THR A 4 11.45 22.71 20.58
C THR A 4 11.50 21.36 19.87
N LYS A 5 10.48 21.04 19.04
CA LYS A 5 10.57 19.93 18.10
C LYS A 5 11.75 20.23 17.18
N HIS A 6 12.86 19.51 17.36
CA HIS A 6 13.91 19.47 16.37
C HIS A 6 13.27 18.95 15.06
N LEU A 7 13.05 19.83 14.14
CA LEU A 7 12.70 19.44 12.75
C LEU A 7 13.88 18.63 12.23
N ILE A 8 13.69 17.33 12.06
CA ILE A 8 14.64 16.49 11.33
C ILE A 8 14.67 17.03 9.91
N THR A 9 15.69 17.80 9.57
CA THR A 9 15.83 18.45 8.25
C THR A 9 16.37 17.48 7.20
N ASP A 10 16.99 16.37 7.64
CA ASP A 10 17.68 15.45 6.74
C ASP A 10 16.74 14.35 6.20
N VAL A 11 16.73 14.24 4.88
CA VAL A 11 16.08 13.13 4.17
C VAL A 11 17.00 11.94 4.21
N GLN A 12 16.54 10.82 4.78
CA GLN A 12 17.32 9.59 4.89
C GLN A 12 17.24 8.79 3.58
N PRO A 13 18.35 8.50 2.90
CA PRO A 13 18.32 7.62 1.73
C PRO A 13 18.00 6.18 2.16
N LEU A 14 17.14 5.50 1.39
CA LEU A 14 16.90 4.06 1.57
C LEU A 14 18.04 3.28 0.90
N LEU A 15 18.93 2.74 1.70
CA LEU A 15 20.10 1.98 1.23
C LEU A 15 19.99 0.51 1.64
N HIS A 16 20.36 -0.39 0.74
CA HIS A 16 20.52 -1.80 1.06
C HIS A 16 21.44 -1.98 2.30
N GLY A 17 21.08 -2.85 3.21
CA GLY A 17 21.81 -3.06 4.46
C GLY A 17 21.43 -2.12 5.61
N HIS A 18 20.67 -1.05 5.36
CA HIS A 18 20.15 -0.13 6.38
C HIS A 18 18.61 -0.09 6.41
N LEU A 19 17.97 -1.01 5.70
CA LEU A 19 16.51 -1.11 5.65
C LEU A 19 15.95 -1.77 6.91
N PRO A 20 14.71 -1.43 7.28
CA PRO A 20 13.96 -2.19 8.28
C PRO A 20 13.88 -3.67 7.89
N GLN A 21 13.85 -4.55 8.88
CA GLN A 21 13.79 -6.00 8.67
C GLN A 21 12.59 -6.59 9.41
N LEU A 22 11.97 -7.61 8.80
CA LEU A 22 11.02 -8.47 9.50
C LEU A 22 11.76 -9.39 10.47
N ALA A 23 11.09 -9.74 11.55
CA ALA A 23 11.61 -10.74 12.46
C ALA A 23 11.68 -12.12 11.79
N VAL A 24 12.71 -12.89 12.16
CA VAL A 24 12.84 -14.31 11.78
C VAL A 24 11.63 -15.09 12.30
N ARG A 25 11.11 -16.01 11.49
CA ARG A 25 9.97 -16.84 11.88
C ARG A 25 10.40 -18.02 12.74
N SER A 26 9.63 -18.30 13.78
CA SER A 26 9.84 -19.53 14.56
C SER A 26 9.53 -20.76 13.73
N PRO A 27 10.22 -21.91 13.96
CA PRO A 27 9.88 -23.19 13.29
C PRO A 27 8.44 -23.67 13.55
N ASP A 28 7.84 -23.27 14.66
CA ASP A 28 6.44 -23.55 15.04
C ASP A 28 5.47 -22.43 14.68
N ALA A 29 5.89 -21.49 13.82
CA ALA A 29 5.06 -20.37 13.40
C ALA A 29 3.80 -20.85 12.66
N HIS A 30 2.68 -20.14 12.89
CA HIS A 30 1.41 -20.39 12.23
C HIS A 30 0.83 -19.12 11.61
N LYS A 31 -0.05 -19.27 10.63
CA LYS A 31 -0.61 -18.16 9.84
C LYS A 31 -1.22 -17.02 10.67
N GLY A 32 -1.79 -17.31 11.84
CA GLY A 32 -2.40 -16.30 12.71
C GLY A 32 -1.43 -15.26 13.27
N GLN A 33 -0.11 -15.57 13.30
CA GLN A 33 0.92 -14.66 13.80
C GLN A 33 1.33 -13.58 12.78
N PHE A 34 0.97 -13.78 11.50
CA PHE A 34 1.36 -12.89 10.40
C PHE A 34 0.18 -12.07 9.86
N GLY A 35 -0.87 -11.95 10.67
CA GLY A 35 -2.03 -11.13 10.42
C GLY A 35 -2.98 -11.64 9.34
N HIS A 36 -4.14 -10.99 9.28
CA HIS A 36 -5.15 -11.21 8.26
C HIS A 36 -5.41 -9.88 7.53
N LEU A 37 -4.99 -9.79 6.29
CA LEU A 37 -5.16 -8.61 5.46
C LEU A 37 -6.44 -8.72 4.62
N LEU A 38 -7.22 -7.64 4.58
CA LEU A 38 -8.38 -7.49 3.68
C LEU A 38 -8.07 -6.45 2.60
N VAL A 39 -8.12 -6.86 1.34
CA VAL A 39 -8.14 -5.94 0.20
C VAL A 39 -9.59 -5.62 -0.15
N ILE A 40 -9.91 -4.33 -0.30
CA ILE A 40 -11.25 -3.85 -0.68
C ILE A 40 -11.13 -3.04 -1.97
N GLY A 41 -11.71 -3.55 -3.05
CA GLY A 41 -11.63 -2.89 -4.35
C GLY A 41 -12.15 -3.74 -5.50
N GLY A 42 -11.79 -3.37 -6.73
CA GLY A 42 -12.21 -4.11 -7.92
C GLY A 42 -13.67 -3.88 -8.26
N ASP A 43 -14.06 -2.65 -8.59
CA ASP A 43 -15.36 -2.34 -9.22
C ASP A 43 -15.39 -2.85 -10.67
N HIS A 44 -16.52 -2.74 -11.33
CA HIS A 44 -16.71 -3.18 -12.73
C HIS A 44 -15.59 -2.64 -13.64
N GLY A 45 -14.93 -3.55 -14.35
CA GLY A 45 -13.80 -3.24 -15.23
C GLY A 45 -12.45 -3.07 -14.54
N PHE A 46 -12.39 -3.05 -13.20
CA PHE A 46 -11.17 -2.80 -12.42
C PHE A 46 -10.80 -3.94 -11.45
N GLY A 47 -11.36 -5.13 -11.64
CA GLY A 47 -11.07 -6.30 -10.78
C GLY A 47 -9.59 -6.66 -10.71
N GLY A 48 -8.82 -6.42 -11.79
CA GLY A 48 -7.38 -6.70 -11.85
C GLY A 48 -6.56 -5.92 -10.84
N ALA A 49 -6.91 -4.67 -10.52
CA ALA A 49 -6.22 -3.85 -9.53
C ALA A 49 -6.26 -4.48 -8.12
N ALA A 50 -7.45 -4.88 -7.68
CA ALA A 50 -7.64 -5.54 -6.40
C ALA A 50 -6.96 -6.92 -6.34
N LEU A 51 -6.94 -7.66 -7.46
CA LEU A 51 -6.23 -8.94 -7.58
C LEU A 51 -4.71 -8.76 -7.45
N LEU A 52 -4.12 -7.77 -8.11
CA LEU A 52 -2.68 -7.46 -8.00
C LEU A 52 -2.29 -7.11 -6.56
N SER A 53 -3.11 -6.32 -5.87
CA SER A 53 -2.89 -5.97 -4.47
C SER A 53 -2.98 -7.22 -3.57
N ALA A 54 -3.98 -8.07 -3.77
CA ALA A 54 -4.14 -9.31 -3.00
C ALA A 54 -3.01 -10.32 -3.25
N GLU A 55 -2.58 -10.48 -4.52
CA GLU A 55 -1.45 -11.35 -4.88
C GLU A 55 -0.15 -10.85 -4.25
N SER A 56 0.11 -9.54 -4.34
CA SER A 56 1.27 -8.91 -3.72
C SER A 56 1.27 -9.13 -2.21
N ALA A 57 0.14 -8.94 -1.55
CA ALA A 57 0.02 -9.17 -0.11
C ALA A 57 0.29 -10.63 0.28
N LEU A 58 -0.28 -11.59 -0.44
CA LEU A 58 -0.07 -13.02 -0.22
C LEU A 58 1.41 -13.40 -0.37
N ARG A 59 2.03 -12.98 -1.48
CA ARG A 59 3.43 -13.32 -1.80
C ARG A 59 4.46 -12.58 -0.95
N SER A 60 4.04 -11.51 -0.26
CA SER A 60 4.88 -10.74 0.68
C SER A 60 4.74 -11.20 2.13
N GLY A 61 4.04 -12.31 2.38
CA GLY A 61 4.10 -13.04 3.65
C GLY A 61 2.99 -12.71 4.65
N ALA A 62 1.90 -12.01 4.26
CA ALA A 62 0.69 -11.94 5.09
C ALA A 62 0.18 -13.35 5.39
N GLY A 63 -0.21 -13.61 6.64
CA GLY A 63 -0.61 -14.93 7.08
C GLY A 63 -1.91 -15.42 6.44
N MET A 64 -2.83 -14.49 6.22
CA MET A 64 -4.11 -14.70 5.52
C MET A 64 -4.43 -13.46 4.70
N VAL A 65 -4.99 -13.65 3.51
CA VAL A 65 -5.46 -12.57 2.65
C VAL A 65 -6.90 -12.83 2.25
N SER A 66 -7.75 -11.84 2.47
CA SER A 66 -9.12 -11.80 1.94
C SER A 66 -9.24 -10.69 0.89
N LEU A 67 -10.13 -10.90 -0.07
CA LEU A 67 -10.47 -9.94 -1.10
C LEU A 67 -11.99 -9.69 -1.10
N ALA A 68 -12.41 -8.47 -0.79
CA ALA A 68 -13.78 -8.00 -0.95
C ALA A 68 -13.88 -7.25 -2.29
N THR A 69 -14.58 -7.84 -3.24
CA THR A 69 -14.70 -7.32 -4.61
C THR A 69 -16.12 -7.54 -5.14
N ARG A 70 -16.40 -7.09 -6.37
CA ARG A 70 -17.67 -7.40 -7.03
C ARG A 70 -17.88 -8.91 -7.18
N PRO A 71 -19.11 -9.42 -7.01
CA PRO A 71 -19.40 -10.85 -7.14
C PRO A 71 -18.94 -11.46 -8.46
N GLU A 72 -19.01 -10.70 -9.55
CA GLU A 72 -18.61 -11.12 -10.90
C GLU A 72 -17.13 -11.47 -11.02
N HIS A 73 -16.29 -10.93 -10.13
CA HIS A 73 -14.84 -11.18 -10.16
C HIS A 73 -14.44 -12.43 -9.36
N VAL A 74 -15.33 -12.98 -8.53
CA VAL A 74 -15.02 -14.14 -7.66
C VAL A 74 -14.52 -15.35 -8.46
N PRO A 75 -15.16 -15.78 -9.56
CA PRO A 75 -14.65 -16.92 -10.33
C PRO A 75 -13.24 -16.70 -10.89
N ALA A 76 -12.95 -15.48 -11.39
CA ALA A 76 -11.64 -15.15 -11.93
C ALA A 76 -10.59 -15.08 -10.82
N ALA A 77 -10.94 -14.54 -9.65
CA ALA A 77 -10.06 -14.50 -8.48
C ALA A 77 -9.69 -15.91 -8.01
N LEU A 78 -10.65 -16.80 -7.86
CA LEU A 78 -10.41 -18.19 -7.46
C LEU A 78 -9.59 -18.98 -8.48
N ALA A 79 -9.77 -18.72 -9.77
CA ALA A 79 -8.98 -19.36 -10.81
C ALA A 79 -7.51 -18.93 -10.80
N ARG A 80 -7.22 -17.68 -10.41
CA ARG A 80 -5.87 -17.13 -10.38
C ARG A 80 -5.18 -17.28 -9.02
N LEU A 81 -5.91 -17.06 -7.92
CA LEU A 81 -5.39 -16.97 -6.55
C LEU A 81 -6.28 -17.79 -5.60
N PRO A 82 -6.27 -19.12 -5.70
CA PRO A 82 -7.12 -19.97 -4.85
C PRO A 82 -6.80 -19.87 -3.35
N GLU A 83 -5.62 -19.36 -3.00
CA GLU A 83 -5.20 -19.13 -1.61
C GLU A 83 -5.80 -17.85 -1.00
N VAL A 84 -6.33 -16.95 -1.81
CA VAL A 84 -7.01 -15.72 -1.36
C VAL A 84 -8.49 -16.00 -1.12
N MET A 85 -8.95 -15.69 0.08
CA MET A 85 -10.37 -15.83 0.46
C MET A 85 -11.20 -14.73 -0.19
N THR A 86 -11.69 -14.99 -1.39
CA THR A 86 -12.44 -13.99 -2.17
C THR A 86 -13.92 -13.99 -1.83
N VAL A 87 -14.44 -12.82 -1.48
CA VAL A 87 -15.85 -12.60 -1.13
C VAL A 87 -16.48 -11.60 -2.10
N GLY A 88 -17.54 -12.04 -2.79
CA GLY A 88 -18.37 -11.17 -3.59
C GLY A 88 -19.18 -10.24 -2.67
N THR A 89 -18.85 -8.96 -2.68
CA THR A 89 -19.42 -7.96 -1.77
C THR A 89 -20.29 -6.99 -2.56
N SER A 90 -21.59 -7.05 -2.35
CA SER A 90 -22.58 -6.19 -3.04
C SER A 90 -22.99 -4.99 -2.17
N SER A 91 -22.77 -5.02 -0.86
CA SER A 91 -23.23 -4.00 0.07
C SER A 91 -22.27 -3.75 1.25
N ALA A 92 -22.42 -2.58 1.87
CA ALA A 92 -21.69 -2.19 3.08
C ALA A 92 -21.89 -3.18 4.23
N ASN A 93 -23.10 -3.74 4.40
CA ASN A 93 -23.40 -4.70 5.47
C ASN A 93 -22.62 -6.00 5.33
N GLN A 94 -22.41 -6.47 4.09
CA GLN A 94 -21.57 -7.65 3.83
C GLN A 94 -20.10 -7.37 4.17
N LEU A 95 -19.61 -6.16 3.92
CA LEU A 95 -18.25 -5.79 4.30
C LEU A 95 -18.09 -5.76 5.82
N MET A 96 -19.04 -5.20 6.56
CA MET A 96 -18.97 -5.13 8.03
C MET A 96 -18.74 -6.48 8.68
N SER A 97 -19.38 -7.54 8.20
CA SER A 97 -19.20 -8.90 8.74
C SER A 97 -17.81 -9.48 8.50
N LEU A 98 -17.06 -8.97 7.53
CA LEU A 98 -15.69 -9.41 7.25
C LEU A 98 -14.66 -8.76 8.20
N LEU A 99 -14.95 -7.57 8.73
CA LEU A 99 -13.97 -6.75 9.46
C LEU A 99 -13.57 -7.32 10.82
N GLU A 100 -14.40 -8.15 11.45
CA GLU A 100 -14.19 -8.65 12.82
C GLU A 100 -12.86 -9.41 13.02
N LYS A 101 -12.34 -10.07 11.96
CA LYS A 101 -11.15 -10.92 12.02
C LYS A 101 -9.96 -10.32 11.26
N ILE A 102 -10.08 -9.09 10.82
CA ILE A 102 -9.08 -8.43 9.99
C ILE A 102 -8.10 -7.66 10.87
N SER A 103 -6.82 -7.78 10.56
CA SER A 103 -5.73 -7.03 11.24
C SER A 103 -5.38 -5.75 10.48
N VAL A 104 -5.45 -5.76 9.14
CA VAL A 104 -5.06 -4.64 8.28
C VAL A 104 -5.99 -4.57 7.08
N ILE A 105 -6.31 -3.37 6.63
CA ILE A 105 -7.13 -3.12 5.45
C ILE A 105 -6.28 -2.43 4.38
N VAL A 106 -6.36 -2.89 3.13
CA VAL A 106 -5.93 -2.15 1.94
C VAL A 106 -7.18 -1.79 1.16
N ILE A 107 -7.40 -0.49 0.91
CA ILE A 107 -8.59 -0.03 0.20
C ILE A 107 -8.25 0.97 -0.88
N GLY A 108 -8.91 0.84 -2.03
CA GLY A 108 -8.80 1.79 -3.13
C GLY A 108 -8.43 1.20 -4.48
N PRO A 109 -7.62 0.12 -4.58
CA PRO A 109 -7.32 -0.50 -5.88
C PRO A 109 -8.58 -0.84 -6.67
N GLY A 110 -8.85 -0.06 -7.72
CA GLY A 110 -10.04 -0.22 -8.54
C GLY A 110 -11.39 -0.11 -7.81
N LEU A 111 -11.46 0.67 -6.74
CA LEU A 111 -12.68 0.81 -5.91
C LEU A 111 -13.79 1.59 -6.64
N GLY A 112 -13.40 2.48 -7.55
CA GLY A 112 -14.32 3.35 -8.26
C GLY A 112 -14.88 4.49 -7.41
N ALA A 113 -15.61 5.39 -8.08
CA ALA A 113 -16.25 6.55 -7.47
C ALA A 113 -17.80 6.43 -7.39
N ALA A 114 -18.36 5.30 -7.78
CA ALA A 114 -19.79 5.01 -7.73
C ALA A 114 -20.28 4.72 -6.30
N ALA A 115 -21.58 4.59 -6.11
CA ALA A 115 -22.21 4.37 -4.82
C ALA A 115 -21.66 3.15 -4.08
N TRP A 116 -21.31 2.08 -4.82
CA TRP A 116 -20.71 0.88 -4.24
C TRP A 116 -19.38 1.18 -3.55
N GLY A 117 -18.41 1.73 -4.27
CA GLY A 117 -17.10 2.07 -3.71
C GLY A 117 -17.20 3.06 -2.54
N LYS A 118 -18.07 4.08 -2.67
CA LYS A 118 -18.32 5.06 -1.58
C LYS A 118 -18.87 4.38 -0.33
N SER A 119 -19.82 3.46 -0.47
CA SER A 119 -20.39 2.75 0.67
C SER A 119 -19.38 1.85 1.40
N LEU A 120 -18.54 1.15 0.65
CA LEU A 120 -17.49 0.30 1.22
C LEU A 120 -16.40 1.16 1.90
N LEU A 121 -15.99 2.28 1.28
CA LEU A 121 -15.01 3.19 1.87
C LEU A 121 -15.54 3.81 3.17
N SER A 122 -16.81 4.19 3.22
CA SER A 122 -17.43 4.72 4.44
C SER A 122 -17.40 3.70 5.59
N VAL A 123 -17.61 2.42 5.31
CA VAL A 123 -17.50 1.36 6.33
C VAL A 123 -16.06 1.17 6.75
N ALA A 124 -15.11 1.06 5.81
CA ALA A 124 -13.70 0.89 6.12
C ALA A 124 -13.13 2.07 6.90
N ALA A 125 -13.50 3.30 6.57
CA ALA A 125 -13.05 4.52 7.26
C ALA A 125 -13.46 4.56 8.75
N ASN A 126 -14.51 3.84 9.14
CA ASN A 126 -14.95 3.72 10.53
C ASN A 126 -14.41 2.47 11.24
N ALA A 127 -13.61 1.66 10.57
CA ALA A 127 -12.96 0.50 11.14
C ALA A 127 -11.69 0.90 11.89
N GLY A 128 -11.41 0.25 13.02
CA GLY A 128 -10.31 0.59 13.91
C GLY A 128 -8.94 -0.02 13.53
N GLN A 129 -8.88 -0.79 12.44
CA GLN A 129 -7.65 -1.45 12.00
C GLN A 129 -6.73 -0.46 11.29
N PRO A 130 -5.38 -0.66 11.33
CA PRO A 130 -4.44 0.02 10.45
C PRO A 130 -4.82 -0.14 8.98
N GLN A 131 -4.68 0.92 8.17
CA GLN A 131 -5.15 0.93 6.79
C GLN A 131 -4.12 1.46 5.80
N VAL A 132 -4.13 0.93 4.58
CA VAL A 132 -3.45 1.49 3.42
C VAL A 132 -4.51 2.00 2.44
N TRP A 133 -4.45 3.30 2.14
CA TRP A 133 -5.36 3.95 1.18
C TRP A 133 -4.62 4.31 -0.09
N ASP A 134 -5.10 3.81 -1.23
CA ASP A 134 -4.51 4.05 -2.55
C ASP A 134 -5.59 4.43 -3.57
N ALA A 135 -5.20 4.95 -4.69
CA ALA A 135 -6.02 5.15 -5.87
C ALA A 135 -7.38 5.82 -5.58
N ASP A 136 -8.50 5.13 -5.82
CA ASP A 136 -9.84 5.72 -5.70
C ASP A 136 -10.22 6.07 -4.26
N ALA A 137 -9.64 5.42 -3.25
CA ALA A 137 -9.83 5.84 -1.86
C ALA A 137 -9.23 7.24 -1.60
N LEU A 138 -8.05 7.54 -2.17
CA LEU A 138 -7.43 8.85 -2.09
C LEU A 138 -8.23 9.93 -2.85
N ASN A 139 -8.81 9.55 -4.00
CA ASN A 139 -9.68 10.45 -4.75
C ASN A 139 -10.92 10.84 -3.92
N GLN A 140 -11.50 9.89 -3.20
CA GLN A 140 -12.65 10.16 -2.32
C GLN A 140 -12.23 10.93 -1.06
N LEU A 141 -11.07 10.64 -0.47
CA LEU A 141 -10.50 11.42 0.65
C LEU A 141 -10.34 12.89 0.28
N ALA A 142 -9.89 13.18 -0.95
CA ALA A 142 -9.72 14.54 -1.44
C ALA A 142 -11.04 15.35 -1.52
N THR A 143 -12.19 14.68 -1.58
CA THR A 143 -13.51 15.36 -1.56
C THR A 143 -13.94 15.80 -0.15
N GLY A 144 -13.26 15.33 0.89
CA GLY A 144 -13.64 15.57 2.29
C GLY A 144 -14.87 14.79 2.77
N SER A 145 -15.35 13.83 1.98
CA SER A 145 -16.54 13.02 2.32
C SER A 145 -16.26 11.93 3.36
N VAL A 146 -15.00 11.59 3.56
CA VAL A 146 -14.51 10.59 4.52
C VAL A 146 -13.27 11.11 5.23
N SER A 147 -13.02 10.60 6.44
CA SER A 147 -11.82 10.90 7.20
C SER A 147 -10.91 9.65 7.23
N LEU A 148 -9.61 9.88 7.22
CA LEU A 148 -8.63 8.82 7.32
C LEU A 148 -8.55 8.31 8.77
N PRO A 149 -8.60 6.99 9.02
CA PRO A 149 -8.37 6.44 10.36
C PRO A 149 -6.96 6.69 10.87
N ALA A 150 -6.77 6.58 12.18
CA ALA A 150 -5.42 6.57 12.77
C ALA A 150 -4.58 5.41 12.21
N ASP A 151 -3.26 5.52 12.34
CA ASP A 151 -2.28 4.50 11.89
C ASP A 151 -2.42 4.10 10.41
N SER A 152 -2.86 5.04 9.57
CA SER A 152 -3.02 4.83 8.13
C SER A 152 -1.75 5.18 7.36
N VAL A 153 -1.61 4.52 6.21
CA VAL A 153 -0.64 4.85 5.17
C VAL A 153 -1.40 5.30 3.92
N ILE A 154 -0.99 6.42 3.34
CA ILE A 154 -1.49 6.90 2.04
C ILE A 154 -0.40 6.80 0.98
N THR A 155 -0.77 6.38 -0.23
CA THR A 155 0.21 6.10 -1.31
C THR A 155 -0.05 6.92 -2.58
N PRO A 156 -0.16 8.27 -2.51
CA PRO A 156 -0.50 9.07 -3.67
C PRO A 156 0.61 9.10 -4.72
N HIS A 157 0.24 9.00 -6.00
CA HIS A 157 1.06 9.52 -7.10
C HIS A 157 0.90 11.05 -7.20
N PRO A 158 1.77 11.79 -7.98
CA PRO A 158 1.71 13.26 -8.00
C PRO A 158 0.34 13.86 -8.31
N GLY A 159 -0.46 13.24 -9.18
CA GLY A 159 -1.80 13.73 -9.50
C GLY A 159 -2.81 13.54 -8.35
N GLU A 160 -2.70 12.45 -7.57
CA GLU A 160 -3.49 12.23 -6.35
C GLU A 160 -3.07 13.19 -5.24
N ALA A 161 -1.76 13.40 -5.06
CA ALA A 161 -1.22 14.37 -4.11
C ALA A 161 -1.72 15.78 -4.41
N ALA A 162 -1.74 16.16 -5.69
CA ALA A 162 -2.28 17.45 -6.14
C ALA A 162 -3.75 17.62 -5.71
N ARG A 163 -4.60 16.61 -5.94
CA ARG A 163 -6.02 16.65 -5.51
C ARG A 163 -6.17 16.73 -3.99
N LEU A 164 -5.37 15.95 -3.25
CA LEU A 164 -5.40 15.92 -1.79
C LEU A 164 -5.03 17.26 -1.15
N LEU A 165 -4.13 18.03 -1.77
CA LEU A 165 -3.65 19.32 -1.26
C LEU A 165 -4.26 20.53 -1.93
N GLY A 166 -5.06 20.37 -3.00
CA GLY A 166 -5.59 21.46 -3.78
C GLY A 166 -4.52 22.19 -4.62
N LEU A 167 -3.50 21.43 -5.07
CA LEU A 167 -2.38 21.89 -5.90
C LEU A 167 -2.53 21.39 -7.34
N THR A 168 -1.67 21.88 -8.22
CA THR A 168 -1.42 21.29 -9.54
C THR A 168 -0.34 20.22 -9.47
N THR A 169 -0.32 19.30 -10.42
CA THR A 169 0.74 18.30 -10.52
C THR A 169 2.13 18.95 -10.73
N ALA A 170 2.20 20.09 -11.41
CA ALA A 170 3.43 20.84 -11.60
C ALA A 170 3.98 21.39 -10.27
N GLU A 171 3.12 21.93 -9.41
CA GLU A 171 3.51 22.41 -8.07
C GLU A 171 3.98 21.25 -7.18
N VAL A 172 3.31 20.10 -7.25
CA VAL A 172 3.76 18.88 -6.53
C VAL A 172 5.17 18.48 -6.98
N GLN A 173 5.45 18.49 -8.28
CA GLN A 173 6.75 18.10 -8.82
C GLN A 173 7.85 19.13 -8.55
N ALA A 174 7.50 20.42 -8.40
CA ALA A 174 8.45 21.49 -8.11
C ALA A 174 9.08 21.37 -6.71
N ASP A 175 8.31 20.88 -5.71
CA ASP A 175 8.81 20.68 -4.35
C ASP A 175 8.18 19.45 -3.69
N ARG A 176 8.60 18.27 -4.16
CA ARG A 176 8.11 16.97 -3.69
C ARG A 176 8.34 16.74 -2.19
N LEU A 177 9.46 17.27 -1.65
CA LEU A 177 9.80 17.12 -0.25
C LEU A 177 8.83 17.88 0.66
N LYS A 178 8.51 19.11 0.32
CA LYS A 178 7.50 19.89 1.02
C LYS A 178 6.14 19.20 0.94
N VAL A 179 5.75 18.74 -0.25
CA VAL A 179 4.46 18.09 -0.49
C VAL A 179 4.29 16.82 0.33
N VAL A 180 5.29 15.93 0.41
CA VAL A 180 5.15 14.69 1.19
C VAL A 180 5.01 14.96 2.69
N ARG A 181 5.70 16.00 3.20
CA ARG A 181 5.55 16.46 4.60
C ARG A 181 4.15 17.04 4.85
N GLU A 182 3.66 17.85 3.93
CA GLU A 182 2.31 18.42 4.03
C GLU A 182 1.22 17.35 4.01
N LEU A 183 1.35 16.33 3.14
CA LEU A 183 0.45 15.18 3.12
C LEU A 183 0.45 14.46 4.47
N SER A 184 1.62 14.11 4.98
CA SER A 184 1.76 13.41 6.25
C SER A 184 1.16 14.20 7.41
N ASN A 185 1.44 15.50 7.50
CA ASN A 185 0.93 16.38 8.55
C ASN A 185 -0.58 16.60 8.44
N LYS A 186 -1.09 16.88 7.22
CA LYS A 186 -2.52 17.15 6.99
C LYS A 186 -3.40 15.98 7.37
N PHE A 187 -2.97 14.76 7.04
CA PHE A 187 -3.75 13.55 7.28
C PHE A 187 -3.33 12.78 8.52
N ASN A 188 -2.29 13.25 9.25
CA ASN A 188 -1.70 12.57 10.40
C ASN A 188 -1.41 11.08 10.08
N ALA A 189 -0.80 10.81 8.93
CA ALA A 189 -0.57 9.50 8.38
C ALA A 189 0.83 9.38 7.78
N VAL A 190 1.31 8.15 7.62
CA VAL A 190 2.49 7.93 6.79
C VAL A 190 2.11 8.15 5.33
N ALA A 191 2.85 9.01 4.63
CA ALA A 191 2.60 9.34 3.24
C ALA A 191 3.73 8.84 2.33
N ILE A 192 3.38 8.07 1.30
CA ILE A 192 4.28 7.63 0.23
C ILE A 192 3.97 8.43 -1.03
N LEU A 193 4.78 9.43 -1.37
CA LEU A 193 4.66 10.16 -2.63
C LEU A 193 5.40 9.40 -3.73
N LYS A 194 4.62 8.66 -4.53
CA LYS A 194 5.14 7.80 -5.63
C LYS A 194 5.81 8.61 -6.74
N GLY A 195 6.75 7.99 -7.46
CA GLY A 195 7.42 8.54 -8.64
C GLY A 195 8.94 8.30 -8.62
N ALA A 196 9.67 8.82 -9.61
CA ALA A 196 11.12 8.79 -9.59
C ALA A 196 11.63 9.52 -8.34
N GLY A 197 12.46 8.83 -7.51
CA GLY A 197 12.81 9.31 -6.18
C GLY A 197 11.59 9.35 -5.25
N SER A 198 10.93 8.21 -5.05
CA SER A 198 9.79 8.10 -4.14
C SER A 198 10.15 8.57 -2.74
N LEU A 199 9.26 9.36 -2.11
CA LEU A 199 9.46 9.93 -0.78
C LEU A 199 8.47 9.33 0.22
N ILE A 200 8.94 9.06 1.41
CA ILE A 200 8.13 8.57 2.54
C ILE A 200 8.25 9.58 3.68
N ALA A 201 7.13 10.05 4.21
CA ALA A 201 7.10 10.94 5.37
C ALA A 201 6.20 10.38 6.47
N SER A 202 6.59 10.59 7.72
CA SER A 202 5.82 10.23 8.91
C SER A 202 5.42 11.48 9.69
N PRO A 203 4.29 11.49 10.42
CA PRO A 203 3.84 12.62 11.24
C PRO A 203 4.84 13.06 12.31
N ASP A 204 5.76 12.17 12.72
CA ASP A 204 6.83 12.47 13.66
C ASP A 204 7.99 13.30 13.05
N GLY A 205 7.92 13.59 11.74
CA GLY A 205 8.88 14.41 11.01
C GLY A 205 9.95 13.63 10.25
N ARG A 206 10.04 12.29 10.41
CA ARG A 206 10.97 11.45 9.62
C ARG A 206 10.63 11.51 8.15
N VAL A 207 11.65 11.57 7.30
CA VAL A 207 11.49 11.50 5.85
C VAL A 207 12.57 10.59 5.25
N SER A 208 12.16 9.68 4.39
CA SER A 208 13.08 8.85 3.60
C SER A 208 12.85 9.02 2.10
N ARG A 209 13.89 8.73 1.32
CA ARG A 209 13.88 8.76 -0.14
C ARG A 209 14.43 7.47 -0.73
N CYS A 210 13.73 6.94 -1.72
CA CYS A 210 14.19 5.83 -2.53
C CYS A 210 14.54 6.33 -3.93
N ASP A 211 15.82 6.23 -4.28
CA ASP A 211 16.33 6.65 -5.61
C ASP A 211 16.38 5.50 -6.62
N GLN A 212 16.05 4.27 -6.21
CA GLN A 212 15.91 3.12 -7.07
C GLN A 212 14.65 3.20 -7.93
N GLY A 213 14.62 2.38 -8.97
CA GLY A 213 13.52 2.25 -9.92
C GLY A 213 14.03 2.27 -11.35
N HIS A 214 13.17 1.89 -12.30
CA HIS A 214 13.53 1.79 -13.71
C HIS A 214 12.43 2.40 -14.59
N PRO A 215 12.75 3.07 -15.72
CA PRO A 215 11.74 3.63 -16.63
C PRO A 215 10.76 2.61 -17.19
N ALA A 216 11.08 1.32 -17.25
CA ALA A 216 10.17 0.24 -17.62
C ALA A 216 8.97 0.10 -16.66
N MET A 217 9.07 0.65 -15.45
CA MET A 217 7.97 0.71 -14.49
C MET A 217 6.85 1.71 -14.87
N ALA A 218 6.94 2.39 -15.99
CA ALA A 218 5.89 3.29 -16.46
C ALA A 218 4.71 2.49 -17.06
N THR A 219 4.05 1.67 -16.23
CA THR A 219 2.89 0.84 -16.59
C THR A 219 1.86 0.83 -15.46
N ALA A 220 0.62 0.43 -15.81
CA ALA A 220 -0.47 0.34 -14.84
C ALA A 220 -0.30 -0.85 -13.87
N GLY A 221 -0.92 -0.76 -12.68
CA GLY A 221 -0.97 -1.84 -11.69
C GLY A 221 0.17 -1.87 -10.69
N LEU A 222 1.27 -1.12 -10.91
CA LEU A 222 2.40 -1.09 -9.99
C LEU A 222 2.06 -0.48 -8.63
N GLY A 223 1.17 0.53 -8.60
CA GLY A 223 0.64 1.09 -7.35
C GLY A 223 -0.14 0.05 -6.55
N ASP A 224 -0.95 -0.77 -7.24
CA ASP A 224 -1.74 -1.82 -6.61
C ASP A 224 -0.83 -2.89 -5.96
N VAL A 225 0.27 -3.24 -6.63
CA VAL A 225 1.32 -4.14 -6.07
C VAL A 225 1.95 -3.51 -4.83
N LEU A 226 2.30 -2.22 -4.88
CA LEU A 226 2.89 -1.51 -3.74
C LEU A 226 1.93 -1.46 -2.55
N SER A 227 0.66 -1.14 -2.75
CA SER A 227 -0.33 -1.06 -1.68
C SER A 227 -0.53 -2.41 -0.97
N GLY A 228 -0.58 -3.51 -1.72
CA GLY A 228 -0.62 -4.87 -1.18
C GLY A 228 0.63 -5.24 -0.38
N LEU A 229 1.81 -4.86 -0.87
CA LEU A 229 3.09 -5.07 -0.19
C LEU A 229 3.15 -4.31 1.15
N VAL A 230 2.79 -3.02 1.17
CA VAL A 230 2.72 -2.23 2.42
C VAL A 230 1.78 -2.89 3.42
N GLY A 231 0.58 -3.27 2.97
CA GLY A 231 -0.41 -3.95 3.79
C GLY A 231 0.11 -5.26 4.39
N ALA A 232 0.86 -6.05 3.61
CA ALA A 232 1.45 -7.31 4.08
C ALA A 232 2.52 -7.11 5.17
N LEU A 233 3.33 -6.06 5.06
CA LEU A 233 4.35 -5.74 6.07
C LEU A 233 3.68 -5.23 7.37
N LEU A 234 2.63 -4.42 7.26
CA LEU A 234 1.81 -4.02 8.40
C LEU A 234 1.15 -5.23 9.09
N ALA A 235 0.59 -6.16 8.32
CA ALA A 235 -0.05 -7.37 8.85
C ALA A 235 0.93 -8.26 9.63
N GLN A 236 2.20 -8.25 9.26
CA GLN A 236 3.28 -8.92 9.96
C GLN A 236 3.82 -8.14 11.18
N GLY A 237 3.16 -7.05 11.57
CA GLY A 237 3.48 -6.27 12.77
C GLY A 237 4.55 -5.20 12.60
N MET A 238 4.99 -4.91 11.37
CA MET A 238 5.95 -3.84 11.13
C MET A 238 5.27 -2.46 11.31
N PRO A 239 5.88 -1.50 12.02
CA PRO A 239 5.34 -0.15 12.14
C PRO A 239 5.17 0.53 10.77
N ALA A 240 4.20 1.44 10.65
CA ALA A 240 3.77 2.00 9.36
C ALA A 240 4.89 2.68 8.55
N TYR A 241 5.75 3.45 9.20
CA TYR A 241 6.86 4.13 8.51
C TYR A 241 7.90 3.12 7.99
N GLU A 242 8.30 2.18 8.84
CA GLU A 242 9.26 1.13 8.52
C GLU A 242 8.72 0.21 7.41
N ALA A 243 7.44 -0.19 7.49
CA ALA A 243 6.76 -0.96 6.45
C ALA A 243 6.75 -0.21 5.11
N SER A 244 6.47 1.10 5.14
CA SER A 244 6.48 1.95 3.95
C SER A 244 7.87 2.08 3.33
N CYS A 245 8.91 2.26 4.15
CA CYS A 245 10.30 2.35 3.69
C CYS A 245 10.75 1.03 3.03
N LEU A 246 10.52 -0.10 3.71
CA LEU A 246 10.88 -1.41 3.17
C LEU A 246 10.09 -1.73 1.89
N ALA A 247 8.77 -1.50 1.89
CA ALA A 247 7.93 -1.74 0.72
C ALA A 247 8.36 -0.93 -0.50
N VAL A 248 8.61 0.37 -0.34
CA VAL A 248 9.03 1.24 -1.43
C VAL A 248 10.38 0.79 -2.00
N TRP A 249 11.32 0.43 -1.14
CA TRP A 249 12.63 -0.06 -1.59
C TRP A 249 12.51 -1.40 -2.34
N LEU A 250 11.80 -2.38 -1.78
CA LEU A 250 11.59 -3.70 -2.41
C LEU A 250 10.91 -3.57 -3.77
N HIS A 251 9.88 -2.73 -3.86
CA HIS A 251 9.15 -2.47 -5.09
C HIS A 251 10.04 -1.82 -6.15
N ALA A 252 10.83 -0.82 -5.79
CA ALA A 252 11.74 -0.13 -6.70
C ALA A 252 12.91 -1.02 -7.16
N ALA A 253 13.52 -1.76 -6.23
CA ALA A 253 14.59 -2.71 -6.54
C ALA A 253 14.11 -3.88 -7.42
N ALA A 254 12.89 -4.38 -7.19
CA ALA A 254 12.27 -5.36 -8.08
C ALA A 254 12.06 -4.77 -9.49
N GLY A 255 11.65 -3.50 -9.57
CA GLY A 255 11.51 -2.76 -10.80
C GLY A 255 12.82 -2.60 -11.56
N GLU A 256 13.94 -2.33 -10.87
CA GLU A 256 15.27 -2.33 -11.50
C GLU A 256 15.65 -3.72 -12.03
N ARG A 257 15.47 -4.75 -11.19
CA ARG A 257 15.80 -6.15 -11.54
C ARG A 257 15.03 -6.61 -12.79
N GLN A 258 13.72 -6.37 -12.85
CA GLN A 258 12.89 -6.75 -13.98
C GLN A 258 13.02 -5.78 -15.18
N GLY A 259 13.30 -4.52 -14.91
CA GLY A 259 13.48 -3.47 -15.92
C GLY A 259 14.64 -3.73 -16.88
N THR A 260 15.64 -4.52 -16.47
CA THR A 260 16.75 -4.94 -17.34
C THR A 260 16.29 -5.72 -18.58
N LEU A 261 15.09 -6.32 -18.52
CA LEU A 261 14.46 -7.01 -19.66
C LEU A 261 13.85 -6.02 -20.67
N GLY A 262 13.79 -4.73 -20.34
CA GLY A 262 13.29 -3.68 -21.23
C GLY A 262 11.81 -3.38 -21.08
N ARG A 263 11.20 -2.92 -22.18
CA ARG A 263 9.78 -2.56 -22.23
C ARG A 263 8.87 -3.79 -22.15
N GLY A 264 7.65 -3.58 -21.64
CA GLY A 264 6.65 -4.63 -21.53
C GLY A 264 6.55 -5.26 -20.14
N LEU A 265 7.19 -4.61 -19.13
CA LEU A 265 7.06 -4.99 -17.73
C LEU A 265 5.59 -4.94 -17.31
N ALA A 266 5.02 -6.07 -16.92
CA ALA A 266 3.71 -6.14 -16.28
C ALA A 266 3.86 -6.01 -14.76
N ALA A 267 2.87 -5.44 -14.08
CA ALA A 267 2.92 -5.27 -12.64
C ALA A 267 3.08 -6.61 -11.89
N SER A 268 2.50 -7.69 -12.41
CA SER A 268 2.64 -9.03 -11.83
C SER A 268 4.06 -9.59 -11.90
N ASP A 269 4.92 -9.09 -12.80
CA ASP A 269 6.32 -9.53 -12.91
C ASP A 269 7.16 -9.11 -11.70
N LEU A 270 6.74 -8.03 -11.01
CA LEU A 270 7.43 -7.56 -9.81
C LEU A 270 7.22 -8.51 -8.62
N ILE A 271 6.08 -9.16 -8.53
CA ILE A 271 5.69 -9.90 -7.33
C ILE A 271 6.68 -11.03 -6.98
N PRO A 272 7.13 -11.88 -7.92
CA PRO A 272 8.16 -12.87 -7.63
C PRO A 272 9.50 -12.25 -7.23
N ALA A 273 9.90 -11.15 -7.88
CA ALA A 273 11.14 -10.45 -7.58
C ALA A 273 11.09 -9.79 -6.19
N ILE A 274 9.96 -9.18 -5.82
CA ILE A 274 9.72 -8.64 -4.47
C ILE A 274 9.88 -9.74 -3.41
N ARG A 275 9.29 -10.93 -3.63
CA ARG A 275 9.40 -12.05 -2.70
C ARG A 275 10.86 -12.48 -2.50
N GLN A 276 11.64 -12.56 -3.58
CA GLN A 276 13.07 -12.90 -3.50
C GLN A 276 13.86 -11.85 -2.73
N LEU A 277 13.68 -10.57 -3.07
CA LEU A 277 14.33 -9.46 -2.38
C LEU A 277 13.95 -9.36 -0.91
N LEU A 278 12.69 -9.67 -0.58
CA LEU A 278 12.24 -9.70 0.81
C LEU A 278 12.96 -10.80 1.60
N GLU A 279 13.13 -11.99 1.04
CA GLU A 279 13.89 -13.07 1.66
C GLU A 279 15.39 -12.74 1.78
N GLU A 280 15.98 -12.07 0.76
CA GLU A 280 17.36 -11.59 0.82
C GLU A 280 17.56 -10.55 1.93
N GLN A 281 16.58 -9.64 2.13
CA GLN A 281 16.64 -8.54 3.10
C GLN A 281 16.22 -8.96 4.51
N SER A 282 15.26 -9.85 4.61
CA SER A 282 14.65 -10.34 5.88
C SER A 282 14.47 -11.85 5.80
N PRO A 283 15.54 -12.65 5.97
CA PRO A 283 15.46 -14.09 5.88
C PRO A 283 14.42 -14.69 6.83
N CYS A 284 13.63 -15.61 6.31
CA CYS A 284 12.59 -16.30 7.08
C CYS A 284 13.18 -17.16 8.21
N LEU A 285 14.33 -17.79 7.96
CA LEU A 285 15.11 -18.57 8.91
C LEU A 285 16.54 -18.00 9.02
N LYS A 286 17.18 -18.22 10.19
CA LYS A 286 18.60 -17.90 10.38
C LYS A 286 19.49 -18.95 9.73
#